data_cc31ca54e864364dfd7c7aa32a802b2e
#
_entry.id   cc31ca54e864364dfd7c7aa32a802b2e
#
_cell.length_a   1.000
_cell.length_b   1.000
_cell.length_c   1.000
_cell.angle_alpha   90.00
_cell.angle_beta   90.00
_cell.angle_gamma   90.00
#
_symmetry.space_group_name_H-M   'P 1'
#
loop_
_entity.id
_entity.type
_entity.pdbx_description
1 polymer ?
#
loop_
_entity_poly.entity_id
_entity_poly.type
_entity_poly.pdbx_seq_one_letter_code
_entity_poly.pdbx_strand_id
1 'polypeptide(L)'
;MEKRLFSSLLLLSCLAIQAQQEYTIEGHVEGVKDGTLVSLFLLDGNVGSTVATDSIRNGTFHFKRNAGKSGLDRLSLMCTREQDFPSMSLSIYAAPNANIKVTGTNTLIYTWKVDSPVKEQQEYNRFIDVSRDLWDEFQRLSIKEKGMRSALETERKAIRAKKDSISDLISSRELKLMQELPISTIWMEKLGRLSTSAKYNPKFSYKEETIALYNRLNDEQKSSSKDKK
;
A
#
# COMPACT_ATOMS: atom_id res chain seq x y z
N MET A 1 2.11 59.22 -15.06
CA MET A 1 1.07 58.32 -14.54
C MET A 1 1.30 56.82 -14.86
N GLU A 2 2.53 56.37 -15.13
CA GLU A 2 2.78 55.01 -15.63
C GLU A 2 3.43 54.05 -14.61
N LYS A 3 3.76 54.50 -13.39
CA LYS A 3 4.43 53.66 -12.41
C LYS A 3 3.54 52.83 -11.50
N ARG A 4 2.22 52.95 -11.58
CA ARG A 4 1.27 52.21 -10.68
C ARG A 4 0.64 50.96 -11.31
N LEU A 5 0.79 50.75 -12.63
CA LEU A 5 0.23 49.57 -13.32
C LEU A 5 1.11 48.31 -13.26
N PHE A 6 2.41 48.47 -13.03
CA PHE A 6 3.35 47.33 -12.94
C PHE A 6 3.30 46.56 -11.61
N SER A 7 2.89 47.23 -10.51
CA SER A 7 2.82 46.61 -9.17
C SER A 7 1.62 45.66 -9.02
N SER A 8 0.54 45.83 -9.77
CA SER A 8 -0.66 45.00 -9.66
C SER A 8 -0.53 43.66 -10.41
N LEU A 9 0.33 43.58 -11.41
CA LEU A 9 0.52 42.35 -12.21
C LEU A 9 1.40 41.33 -11.49
N LEU A 10 2.32 41.77 -10.61
CA LEU A 10 3.18 40.89 -9.84
C LEU A 10 2.46 40.21 -8.67
N LEU A 11 1.41 40.80 -8.13
CA LEU A 11 0.63 40.22 -7.03
C LEU A 11 -0.34 39.12 -7.45
N LEU A 12 -0.78 39.10 -8.72
CA LEU A 12 -1.63 38.03 -9.25
C LEU A 12 -0.86 36.73 -9.57
N SER A 13 0.45 36.82 -9.83
CA SER A 13 1.26 35.63 -10.13
C SER A 13 1.60 34.79 -8.91
N CYS A 14 1.55 35.36 -7.69
CA CYS A 14 1.83 34.62 -6.45
C CYS A 14 0.65 33.78 -5.94
N LEU A 15 -0.58 34.05 -6.41
CA LEU A 15 -1.76 33.29 -5.98
C LEU A 15 -1.98 32.00 -6.77
N ALA A 16 -1.33 31.84 -7.92
CA ALA A 16 -1.51 30.67 -8.77
C ALA A 16 -0.67 29.44 -8.35
N ILE A 17 0.30 29.61 -7.43
CA ILE A 17 1.25 28.53 -7.07
C ILE A 17 0.76 27.66 -5.89
N GLN A 18 -0.21 28.11 -5.13
CA GLN A 18 -0.75 27.35 -3.97
C GLN A 18 -1.90 26.39 -4.32
N ALA A 19 -2.41 26.40 -5.54
CA ALA A 19 -3.65 25.68 -5.91
C ALA A 19 -3.44 24.23 -6.38
N GLN A 20 -2.22 23.66 -6.33
CA GLN A 20 -1.94 22.40 -7.01
C GLN A 20 -1.24 21.34 -6.15
N GLN A 21 -1.68 21.13 -4.94
CA GLN A 21 -1.14 20.03 -4.10
C GLN A 21 -2.19 18.96 -3.77
N GLU A 22 -3.38 19.04 -4.33
CA GLU A 22 -4.45 18.08 -4.06
C GLU A 22 -4.30 16.82 -4.92
N TYR A 23 -4.72 15.69 -4.36
CA TYR A 23 -4.99 14.46 -5.10
C TYR A 23 -6.39 13.94 -4.75
N THR A 24 -6.94 13.11 -5.63
CA THR A 24 -8.22 12.43 -5.43
C THR A 24 -8.05 10.92 -5.45
N ILE A 25 -8.86 10.23 -4.66
CA ILE A 25 -8.98 8.78 -4.67
C ILE A 25 -10.46 8.46 -4.86
N GLU A 26 -10.80 7.82 -5.95
CA GLU A 26 -12.16 7.39 -6.27
C GLU A 26 -12.22 5.86 -6.25
N GLY A 27 -13.10 5.31 -5.42
CA GLY A 27 -13.31 3.87 -5.32
C GLY A 27 -14.61 3.44 -6.00
N HIS A 28 -14.53 2.34 -6.75
CA HIS A 28 -15.68 1.60 -7.24
C HIS A 28 -15.49 0.12 -6.91
N VAL A 29 -16.29 -0.38 -5.96
CA VAL A 29 -16.14 -1.73 -5.41
C VAL A 29 -17.48 -2.47 -5.45
N GLU A 30 -17.48 -3.66 -6.02
CA GLU A 30 -18.65 -4.51 -6.16
C GLU A 30 -18.70 -5.55 -5.03
N GLY A 31 -19.90 -5.96 -4.64
CA GLY A 31 -20.09 -7.00 -3.62
C GLY A 31 -19.68 -6.59 -2.20
N VAL A 32 -19.50 -5.30 -1.97
CA VAL A 32 -19.30 -4.71 -0.63
C VAL A 32 -20.59 -4.02 -0.20
N LYS A 33 -20.97 -4.24 1.05
CA LYS A 33 -22.23 -3.72 1.61
C LYS A 33 -22.21 -2.20 1.74
N ASP A 34 -23.29 -1.53 1.35
CA ASP A 34 -23.49 -0.11 1.57
C ASP A 34 -23.42 0.23 3.07
N GLY A 35 -22.84 1.37 3.38
CA GLY A 35 -22.56 1.81 4.75
C GLY A 35 -21.25 1.25 5.33
N THR A 36 -20.52 0.39 4.61
CA THR A 36 -19.18 -0.04 5.04
C THR A 36 -18.25 1.17 5.17
N LEU A 37 -17.67 1.36 6.35
CA LEU A 37 -16.76 2.46 6.60
C LEU A 37 -15.39 2.18 5.97
N VAL A 38 -14.93 3.12 5.18
CA VAL A 38 -13.59 3.12 4.57
C VAL A 38 -12.75 4.19 5.26
N SER A 39 -11.60 3.79 5.81
CA SER A 39 -10.69 4.69 6.50
C SER A 39 -9.37 4.77 5.75
N LEU A 40 -8.87 5.99 5.57
CA LEU A 40 -7.58 6.27 4.96
C LEU A 40 -6.59 6.69 6.05
N PHE A 41 -5.48 5.98 6.12
CA PHE A 41 -4.39 6.23 7.06
C PHE A 41 -3.18 6.76 6.31
N LEU A 42 -2.57 7.84 6.79
CA LEU A 42 -1.25 8.27 6.35
C LEU A 42 -0.20 7.54 7.17
N LEU A 43 0.75 6.91 6.49
CA LEU A 43 1.85 6.18 7.11
C LEU A 43 3.10 7.08 7.15
N ASP A 44 3.56 7.38 8.37
CA ASP A 44 4.83 8.08 8.61
C ASP A 44 5.73 7.15 9.43
N GLY A 45 6.72 6.56 8.76
CA GLY A 45 7.51 5.47 9.33
C GLY A 45 6.63 4.29 9.74
N ASN A 46 6.64 3.96 11.03
CA ASN A 46 5.84 2.87 11.63
C ASN A 46 4.53 3.36 12.29
N VAL A 47 4.23 4.65 12.19
CA VAL A 47 3.04 5.24 12.80
C VAL A 47 2.03 5.56 11.69
N GLY A 48 0.79 5.14 11.89
CA GLY A 48 -0.33 5.48 11.02
C GLY A 48 -1.34 6.37 11.73
N SER A 49 -1.74 7.47 11.11
CA SER A 49 -2.83 8.32 11.59
C SER A 49 -4.00 8.30 10.61
N THR A 50 -5.22 8.18 11.11
CA THR A 50 -6.42 8.32 10.28
C THR A 50 -6.50 9.77 9.78
N VAL A 51 -6.53 9.92 8.47
CA VAL A 51 -6.52 11.22 7.81
C VAL A 51 -7.81 11.54 7.06
N ALA A 52 -8.60 10.52 6.74
CA ALA A 52 -9.94 10.68 6.17
C ALA A 52 -10.77 9.41 6.40
N THR A 53 -12.08 9.57 6.40
CA THR A 53 -13.05 8.47 6.41
C THR A 53 -14.18 8.77 5.45
N ASP A 54 -14.70 7.73 4.81
CA ASP A 54 -15.91 7.78 3.99
C ASP A 54 -16.69 6.47 4.19
N SER A 55 -17.88 6.39 3.63
CA SER A 55 -18.72 5.18 3.63
C SER A 55 -19.04 4.77 2.20
N ILE A 56 -18.97 3.49 1.92
CA ILE A 56 -19.38 2.95 0.62
C ILE A 56 -20.87 3.20 0.43
N ARG A 57 -21.24 3.79 -0.70
CA ARG A 57 -22.63 4.04 -1.13
C ARG A 57 -22.75 3.69 -2.60
N ASN A 58 -23.66 2.80 -2.93
CA ASN A 58 -23.79 2.26 -4.30
C ASN A 58 -22.46 1.76 -4.87
N GLY A 59 -21.66 1.09 -4.03
CA GLY A 59 -20.36 0.60 -4.40
C GLY A 59 -19.25 1.65 -4.56
N THR A 60 -19.47 2.91 -4.17
CA THR A 60 -18.49 3.99 -4.38
C THR A 60 -18.05 4.64 -3.07
N PHE A 61 -16.81 5.15 -3.04
CA PHE A 61 -16.28 6.04 -2.01
C PHE A 61 -15.33 7.06 -2.64
N HIS A 62 -15.08 8.18 -1.95
CA HIS A 62 -14.26 9.25 -2.48
C HIS A 62 -13.43 9.94 -1.39
N PHE A 63 -12.17 10.23 -1.70
CA PHE A 63 -11.31 11.08 -0.88
C PHE A 63 -10.68 12.18 -1.72
N LYS A 64 -10.53 13.36 -1.12
CA LYS A 64 -9.81 14.51 -1.66
C LYS A 64 -8.91 15.08 -0.58
N ARG A 65 -7.62 15.24 -0.87
CA ARG A 65 -6.62 15.68 0.11
C ARG A 65 -5.50 16.48 -0.53
N ASN A 66 -4.86 17.33 0.28
CA ASN A 66 -3.58 17.92 -0.05
C ASN A 66 -2.47 16.90 0.19
N ALA A 67 -1.51 16.81 -0.72
CA ALA A 67 -0.30 16.02 -0.53
C ALA A 67 0.55 16.58 0.62
N GLY A 68 1.23 15.70 1.31
CA GLY A 68 2.18 16.07 2.35
C GLY A 68 3.40 16.81 1.81
N LYS A 69 4.21 17.36 2.72
CA LYS A 69 5.41 18.15 2.37
C LYS A 69 6.46 17.37 1.57
N SER A 70 6.49 16.06 1.71
CA SER A 70 7.40 15.18 0.95
C SER A 70 7.04 15.05 -0.52
N GLY A 71 5.84 15.49 -0.93
CA GLY A 71 5.33 15.34 -2.29
C GLY A 71 4.90 13.91 -2.66
N LEU A 72 5.06 12.94 -1.75
CA LEU A 72 4.60 11.57 -1.92
C LEU A 72 4.01 11.07 -0.59
N ASP A 73 2.71 10.85 -0.56
CA ASP A 73 2.02 10.25 0.58
C ASP A 73 1.95 8.73 0.42
N ARG A 74 2.34 8.01 1.46
CA ARG A 74 2.11 6.58 1.59
C ARG A 74 0.86 6.36 2.43
N LEU A 75 -0.15 5.79 1.82
CA LEU A 75 -1.47 5.64 2.41
C LEU A 75 -1.83 4.17 2.56
N SER A 76 -2.64 3.89 3.57
CA SER A 76 -3.25 2.58 3.83
C SER A 76 -4.76 2.75 3.89
N LEU A 77 -5.49 2.10 2.99
CA LEU A 77 -6.94 2.11 2.96
C LEU A 77 -7.46 0.84 3.61
N MET A 78 -8.34 0.99 4.58
CA MET A 78 -8.88 -0.10 5.39
C MET A 78 -10.40 0.01 5.53
N CYS A 79 -11.05 -1.15 5.60
CA CYS A 79 -12.45 -1.29 6.00
C CYS A 79 -12.48 -1.90 7.41
N THR A 80 -12.72 -1.08 8.43
CA THR A 80 -12.40 -1.45 9.82
C THR A 80 -13.53 -2.14 10.59
N ARG A 81 -14.76 -2.07 10.13
CA ARG A 81 -15.94 -2.54 10.91
C ARG A 81 -16.58 -3.83 10.42
N GLU A 82 -16.23 -4.32 9.23
CA GLU A 82 -16.83 -5.53 8.69
C GLU A 82 -16.03 -6.76 9.09
N GLN A 83 -16.71 -7.77 9.63
CA GLN A 83 -16.07 -9.05 10.01
C GLN A 83 -15.56 -9.80 8.76
N ASP A 84 -16.14 -9.52 7.60
CA ASP A 84 -15.84 -10.18 6.34
C ASP A 84 -14.59 -9.61 5.63
N PHE A 85 -13.97 -8.57 6.18
CA PHE A 85 -12.70 -8.04 5.68
C PHE A 85 -11.50 -8.72 6.36
N PRO A 86 -10.43 -9.02 5.62
CA PRO A 86 -9.17 -9.47 6.20
C PRO A 86 -8.57 -8.34 7.06
N SER A 87 -7.70 -8.70 8.01
CA SER A 87 -6.91 -7.71 8.76
C SER A 87 -5.72 -7.20 7.92
N MET A 88 -6.01 -6.76 6.72
CA MET A 88 -5.06 -6.26 5.72
C MET A 88 -5.59 -4.96 5.14
N SER A 89 -4.71 -4.18 4.54
CA SER A 89 -5.04 -2.89 3.93
C SER A 89 -4.53 -2.80 2.50
N LEU A 90 -5.19 -1.97 1.69
CA LEU A 90 -4.71 -1.60 0.37
C LEU A 90 -3.69 -0.47 0.52
N SER A 91 -2.49 -0.65 -0.03
CA SER A 91 -1.48 0.40 -0.08
C SER A 91 -1.73 1.32 -1.28
N ILE A 92 -1.69 2.62 -1.04
CA ILE A 92 -1.86 3.66 -2.06
C ILE A 92 -0.71 4.66 -1.93
N TYR A 93 -0.03 4.95 -3.04
CA TYR A 93 0.97 6.01 -3.14
C TYR A 93 0.33 7.18 -3.91
N ALA A 94 0.26 8.34 -3.27
CA ALA A 94 -0.38 9.53 -3.80
C ALA A 94 0.60 10.70 -3.89
N ALA A 95 0.54 11.43 -4.98
CA ALA A 95 1.36 12.62 -5.23
C ALA A 95 0.46 13.79 -5.65
N PRO A 96 0.94 15.04 -5.62
CA PRO A 96 0.20 16.20 -6.09
C PRO A 96 -0.41 15.98 -7.48
N ASN A 97 -1.65 16.39 -7.67
CA ASN A 97 -2.42 16.30 -8.93
C ASN A 97 -2.74 14.87 -9.39
N ALA A 98 -2.48 13.83 -8.59
CA ALA A 98 -2.84 12.48 -8.95
C ALA A 98 -4.35 12.25 -8.82
N ASN A 99 -4.97 11.72 -9.88
CA ASN A 99 -6.30 11.13 -9.85
C ASN A 99 -6.14 9.61 -9.76
N ILE A 100 -6.48 9.06 -8.61
CA ILE A 100 -6.27 7.64 -8.29
C ILE A 100 -7.62 6.94 -8.32
N LYS A 101 -7.70 5.84 -9.06
CA LYS A 101 -8.91 5.01 -9.13
C LYS A 101 -8.66 3.69 -8.43
N VAL A 102 -9.57 3.32 -7.55
CA VAL A 102 -9.57 2.02 -6.87
C VAL A 102 -10.75 1.21 -7.38
N THR A 103 -10.49 0.02 -7.89
CA THR A 103 -11.55 -0.90 -8.30
C THR A 103 -11.38 -2.24 -7.60
N GLY A 104 -12.47 -2.82 -7.15
CA GLY A 104 -12.44 -4.08 -6.43
C GLY A 104 -13.74 -4.86 -6.53
N THR A 105 -13.64 -6.15 -6.26
CA THR A 105 -14.79 -7.03 -6.09
C THR A 105 -14.68 -7.73 -4.74
N ASN A 106 -15.78 -7.84 -4.01
CA ASN A 106 -15.84 -8.46 -2.68
C ASN A 106 -14.91 -7.77 -1.63
N THR A 107 -14.66 -8.45 -0.52
CA THR A 107 -13.95 -7.93 0.65
C THR A 107 -12.43 -8.18 0.62
N LEU A 108 -11.86 -8.64 -0.50
CA LEU A 108 -10.43 -8.91 -0.62
C LEU A 108 -9.64 -7.61 -0.89
N ILE A 109 -9.71 -6.68 0.06
CA ILE A 109 -9.24 -5.30 -0.06
C ILE A 109 -7.75 -5.18 -0.44
N TYR A 110 -6.89 -6.09 0.02
CA TYR A 110 -5.45 -6.03 -0.26
C TYR A 110 -5.12 -6.12 -1.75
N THR A 111 -5.96 -6.79 -2.52
CA THR A 111 -5.79 -7.04 -3.96
C THR A 111 -6.72 -6.20 -4.83
N TRP A 112 -7.46 -5.25 -4.28
CA TRP A 112 -8.16 -4.26 -5.09
C TRP A 112 -7.16 -3.55 -6.01
N LYS A 113 -7.58 -3.27 -7.23
CA LYS A 113 -6.70 -2.62 -8.22
C LYS A 113 -6.63 -1.13 -7.97
N VAL A 114 -5.43 -0.57 -8.04
CA VAL A 114 -5.18 0.87 -7.94
C VAL A 114 -4.63 1.34 -9.28
N ASP A 115 -5.40 2.11 -10.02
CA ASP A 115 -4.95 2.81 -11.23
C ASP A 115 -4.50 4.22 -10.85
N SER A 116 -3.26 4.55 -11.15
CA SER A 116 -2.63 5.80 -10.70
C SER A 116 -1.51 6.22 -11.65
N PRO A 117 -1.35 7.54 -11.91
CA PRO A 117 -0.21 8.05 -12.64
C PRO A 117 1.09 8.04 -11.83
N VAL A 118 1.03 7.76 -10.51
CA VAL A 118 2.19 7.78 -9.61
C VAL A 118 3.08 6.56 -9.87
N LYS A 119 4.35 6.81 -10.17
CA LYS A 119 5.32 5.77 -10.53
C LYS A 119 5.49 4.71 -9.42
N GLU A 120 5.54 5.13 -8.17
CA GLU A 120 5.65 4.24 -7.00
C GLU A 120 4.44 3.32 -6.90
N GLN A 121 3.23 3.81 -7.21
CA GLN A 121 2.04 2.96 -7.25
C GLN A 121 2.11 1.94 -8.38
N GLN A 122 2.52 2.35 -9.56
CA GLN A 122 2.65 1.43 -10.71
C GLN A 122 3.65 0.32 -10.42
N GLU A 123 4.77 0.66 -9.79
CA GLU A 123 5.76 -0.33 -9.38
C GLU A 123 5.23 -1.24 -8.27
N TYR A 124 4.55 -0.70 -7.25
CA TYR A 124 3.93 -1.49 -6.19
C TYR A 124 2.89 -2.48 -6.75
N ASN A 125 2.09 -2.05 -7.73
CA ASN A 125 1.11 -2.91 -8.39
C ASN A 125 1.76 -4.17 -9.00
N ARG A 126 2.97 -4.06 -9.58
CA ARG A 126 3.70 -5.22 -10.13
C ARG A 126 3.96 -6.30 -9.08
N PHE A 127 4.28 -5.89 -7.83
CA PHE A 127 4.47 -6.82 -6.72
C PHE A 127 3.16 -7.48 -6.26
N ILE A 128 2.04 -6.78 -6.38
CA ILE A 128 0.73 -7.39 -6.11
C ILE A 128 0.35 -8.35 -7.23
N ASP A 129 0.51 -7.92 -8.49
CA ASP A 129 0.06 -8.66 -9.66
C ASP A 129 0.79 -10.00 -9.82
N VAL A 130 2.09 -10.05 -9.53
CA VAL A 130 2.88 -11.28 -9.64
C VAL A 130 2.40 -12.41 -8.71
N SER A 131 1.66 -12.06 -7.65
CA SER A 131 1.16 -13.00 -6.64
C SER A 131 -0.29 -12.76 -6.25
N ARG A 132 -1.09 -12.12 -7.11
CA ARG A 132 -2.48 -11.74 -6.82
C ARG A 132 -3.33 -12.94 -6.42
N ASP A 133 -3.21 -14.04 -7.13
CA ASP A 133 -3.87 -15.30 -6.86
C ASP A 133 -3.59 -15.83 -5.44
N LEU A 134 -2.33 -15.78 -5.03
CA LEU A 134 -1.87 -16.21 -3.70
C LEU A 134 -2.35 -15.25 -2.61
N TRP A 135 -2.30 -13.94 -2.87
CA TRP A 135 -2.83 -12.94 -1.95
C TRP A 135 -4.33 -13.07 -1.75
N ASP A 136 -5.09 -13.37 -2.80
CA ASP A 136 -6.54 -13.62 -2.70
C ASP A 136 -6.84 -14.84 -1.82
N GLU A 137 -6.09 -15.93 -2.00
CA GLU A 137 -6.23 -17.13 -1.16
C GLU A 137 -5.84 -16.83 0.29
N PHE A 138 -4.74 -16.12 0.51
CA PHE A 138 -4.30 -15.72 1.84
C PHE A 138 -5.36 -14.88 2.57
N GLN A 139 -5.99 -13.94 1.89
CA GLN A 139 -7.07 -13.12 2.43
C GLN A 139 -8.29 -13.95 2.81
N ARG A 140 -8.73 -14.88 1.95
CA ARG A 140 -9.86 -15.79 2.24
C ARG A 140 -9.58 -16.65 3.47
N LEU A 141 -8.38 -17.18 3.59
CA LEU A 141 -7.95 -17.94 4.77
C LEU A 141 -7.92 -17.07 6.03
N SER A 142 -7.49 -15.83 5.93
CA SER A 142 -7.46 -14.88 7.05
C SER A 142 -8.86 -14.52 7.54
N ILE A 143 -9.82 -14.31 6.63
CA ILE A 143 -11.22 -14.08 6.96
C ILE A 143 -11.80 -15.33 7.65
N LYS A 144 -11.54 -16.52 7.10
CA LYS A 144 -11.99 -17.79 7.69
C LYS A 144 -11.43 -17.97 9.10
N GLU A 145 -10.12 -17.74 9.30
CA GLU A 145 -9.48 -17.86 10.61
C GLU A 145 -10.08 -16.89 11.65
N LYS A 146 -10.36 -15.64 11.23
CA LYS A 146 -10.97 -14.61 12.07
C LYS A 146 -12.36 -15.00 12.57
N GLY A 147 -13.17 -15.65 11.74
CA GLY A 147 -14.52 -16.12 12.07
C GLY A 147 -14.54 -17.39 12.95
N MET A 148 -13.40 -18.05 13.17
CA MET A 148 -13.35 -19.30 13.93
C MET A 148 -13.36 -19.07 15.43
N ARG A 149 -14.18 -19.86 16.14
CA ARG A 149 -14.16 -19.93 17.61
C ARG A 149 -12.90 -20.66 18.09
N SER A 150 -12.44 -20.35 19.30
CA SER A 150 -11.24 -20.95 19.92
C SER A 150 -11.26 -22.49 20.03
N ALA A 151 -12.44 -23.10 20.05
CA ALA A 151 -12.59 -24.56 20.13
C ALA A 151 -12.08 -25.34 18.88
N LEU A 152 -11.74 -24.66 17.80
CA LEU A 152 -11.29 -25.25 16.52
C LEU A 152 -9.76 -25.11 16.32
N GLU A 153 -8.98 -25.33 17.35
CA GLU A 153 -7.52 -25.08 17.32
C GLU A 153 -6.79 -25.91 16.26
N THR A 154 -7.18 -27.17 16.05
CA THR A 154 -6.57 -28.03 15.01
C THR A 154 -6.79 -27.45 13.61
N GLU A 155 -8.02 -26.97 13.30
CA GLU A 155 -8.34 -26.38 12.02
C GLU A 155 -7.61 -25.02 11.84
N ARG A 156 -7.52 -24.22 12.90
CA ARG A 156 -6.74 -22.97 12.91
C ARG A 156 -5.25 -23.22 12.62
N LYS A 157 -4.66 -24.25 13.20
CA LYS A 157 -3.27 -24.66 12.91
C LYS A 157 -3.09 -25.04 11.45
N ALA A 158 -4.04 -25.78 10.87
CA ALA A 158 -4.00 -26.14 9.45
C ALA A 158 -4.08 -24.89 8.54
N ILE A 159 -4.98 -23.93 8.87
CA ILE A 159 -5.07 -22.67 8.13
C ILE A 159 -3.77 -21.88 8.23
N ARG A 160 -3.17 -21.76 9.40
CA ARG A 160 -1.89 -21.05 9.60
C ARG A 160 -0.77 -21.69 8.78
N ALA A 161 -0.64 -23.03 8.84
CA ALA A 161 0.36 -23.73 8.04
C ALA A 161 0.18 -23.48 6.54
N LYS A 162 -1.06 -23.44 6.05
CA LYS A 162 -1.36 -23.11 4.66
C LYS A 162 -1.00 -21.65 4.32
N LYS A 163 -1.30 -20.70 5.21
CA LYS A 163 -0.90 -19.30 5.05
C LYS A 163 0.61 -19.12 5.03
N ASP A 164 1.35 -19.85 5.86
CA ASP A 164 2.81 -19.84 5.87
C ASP A 164 3.36 -20.33 4.51
N SER A 165 2.84 -21.45 3.99
CA SER A 165 3.21 -21.95 2.66
C SER A 165 2.91 -20.95 1.53
N ILE A 166 1.76 -20.27 1.57
CA ILE A 166 1.40 -19.23 0.61
C ILE A 166 2.38 -18.05 0.72
N SER A 167 2.72 -17.63 1.94
CA SER A 167 3.69 -16.54 2.17
C SER A 167 5.07 -16.86 1.62
N ASP A 168 5.51 -18.10 1.70
CA ASP A 168 6.78 -18.56 1.11
C ASP A 168 6.72 -18.46 -0.42
N LEU A 169 5.63 -18.91 -1.04
CA LEU A 169 5.44 -18.80 -2.50
C LEU A 169 5.40 -17.34 -2.96
N ILE A 170 4.73 -16.46 -2.23
CA ILE A 170 4.71 -15.01 -2.50
C ILE A 170 6.15 -14.46 -2.44
N SER A 171 6.90 -14.79 -1.39
CA SER A 171 8.28 -14.36 -1.23
C SER A 171 9.16 -14.83 -2.38
N SER A 172 8.99 -16.07 -2.85
CA SER A 172 9.70 -16.59 -4.03
C SER A 172 9.41 -15.77 -5.29
N ARG A 173 8.13 -15.46 -5.57
CA ARG A 173 7.75 -14.69 -6.75
C ARG A 173 8.25 -13.25 -6.66
N GLU A 174 8.16 -12.60 -5.48
CA GLU A 174 8.68 -11.25 -5.28
C GLU A 174 10.21 -11.20 -5.44
N LEU A 175 10.95 -12.18 -4.93
CA LEU A 175 12.41 -12.26 -5.10
C LEU A 175 12.81 -12.36 -6.57
N LYS A 176 12.13 -13.18 -7.37
CA LYS A 176 12.36 -13.26 -8.82
C LYS A 176 12.11 -11.91 -9.50
N LEU A 177 10.99 -11.28 -9.20
CA LEU A 177 10.66 -9.95 -9.73
C LEU A 177 11.73 -8.91 -9.34
N MET A 178 12.22 -8.94 -8.09
CA MET A 178 13.27 -8.02 -7.62
C MET A 178 14.61 -8.22 -8.30
N GLN A 179 14.92 -9.41 -8.79
CA GLN A 179 16.15 -9.66 -9.59
C GLN A 179 16.10 -8.92 -10.92
N GLU A 180 14.93 -8.78 -11.51
CA GLU A 180 14.71 -8.14 -12.82
C GLU A 180 14.54 -6.62 -12.74
N LEU A 181 14.09 -6.10 -11.58
CA LEU A 181 13.78 -4.69 -11.39
C LEU A 181 15.00 -3.85 -11.02
N PRO A 182 15.05 -2.58 -11.44
CA PRO A 182 15.99 -1.61 -10.90
C PRO A 182 15.70 -1.34 -9.43
N ILE A 183 16.73 -0.93 -8.69
CA ILE A 183 16.59 -0.51 -7.29
C ILE A 183 15.82 0.81 -7.25
N SER A 184 14.72 0.82 -6.51
CA SER A 184 13.80 1.95 -6.34
C SER A 184 13.35 2.05 -4.88
N THR A 185 12.53 3.04 -4.55
CA THR A 185 11.91 3.17 -3.23
C THR A 185 11.07 1.94 -2.89
N ILE A 186 10.22 1.47 -3.82
CA ILE A 186 9.38 0.28 -3.60
C ILE A 186 10.23 -0.99 -3.49
N TRP A 187 11.24 -1.13 -4.34
CA TRP A 187 12.19 -2.23 -4.26
C TRP A 187 12.87 -2.29 -2.88
N MET A 188 13.31 -1.13 -2.35
CA MET A 188 13.92 -1.03 -1.02
C MET A 188 12.95 -1.38 0.11
N GLU A 189 11.69 -0.97 0.03
CA GLU A 189 10.65 -1.37 1.00
C GLU A 189 10.43 -2.89 1.00
N LYS A 190 10.37 -3.50 -0.19
CA LYS A 190 10.23 -4.96 -0.32
C LYS A 190 11.45 -5.70 0.24
N LEU A 191 12.66 -5.20 -0.04
CA LEU A 191 13.88 -5.75 0.56
C LEU A 191 13.87 -5.65 2.08
N GLY A 192 13.42 -4.52 2.64
CA GLY A 192 13.29 -4.33 4.09
C GLY A 192 12.38 -5.38 4.74
N ARG A 193 11.22 -5.68 4.11
CA ARG A 193 10.31 -6.73 4.56
C ARG A 193 10.95 -8.12 4.51
N LEU A 194 11.59 -8.47 3.41
CA LEU A 194 12.28 -9.77 3.25
C LEU A 194 13.44 -9.90 4.25
N SER A 195 14.22 -8.83 4.47
CA SER A 195 15.29 -8.79 5.45
C SER A 195 14.79 -8.99 6.89
N THR A 196 13.63 -8.41 7.22
CA THR A 196 12.97 -8.64 8.51
C THR A 196 12.57 -10.10 8.67
N SER A 197 11.98 -10.71 7.62
CA SER A 197 11.65 -12.14 7.63
C SER A 197 12.91 -13.01 7.77
N ALA A 198 13.97 -12.70 7.02
CA ALA A 198 15.24 -13.44 7.09
C ALA A 198 15.90 -13.36 8.47
N LYS A 199 15.73 -12.25 9.18
CA LYS A 199 16.32 -12.01 10.51
C LYS A 199 15.52 -12.70 11.64
N TYR A 200 14.19 -12.61 11.59
CA TYR A 200 13.35 -12.96 12.73
C TYR A 200 12.53 -14.24 12.55
N ASN A 201 12.37 -14.73 11.31
CA ASN A 201 11.69 -16.00 11.05
C ASN A 201 12.69 -17.11 10.79
N PRO A 202 12.92 -18.05 11.76
CA PRO A 202 13.87 -19.15 11.57
C PRO A 202 13.49 -20.11 10.43
N LYS A 203 12.20 -20.13 10.04
CA LYS A 203 11.68 -20.96 8.95
C LYS A 203 11.70 -20.29 7.59
N PHE A 204 12.17 -19.03 7.51
CA PHE A 204 12.21 -18.32 6.22
C PHE A 204 13.23 -18.95 5.26
N SER A 205 12.75 -19.43 4.13
CA SER A 205 13.51 -20.29 3.20
C SER A 205 14.50 -19.52 2.31
N TYR A 206 14.34 -18.16 2.21
CA TYR A 206 15.03 -17.34 1.20
C TYR A 206 16.05 -16.37 1.81
N LYS A 207 16.80 -16.80 2.83
CA LYS A 207 17.79 -15.94 3.51
C LYS A 207 18.95 -15.57 2.60
N GLU A 208 19.47 -16.54 1.85
CA GLU A 208 20.63 -16.35 0.95
C GLU A 208 20.28 -15.43 -0.22
N GLU A 209 19.12 -15.64 -0.84
CA GLU A 209 18.63 -14.80 -1.93
C GLU A 209 18.39 -13.36 -1.46
N THR A 210 17.85 -13.20 -0.23
CA THR A 210 17.67 -11.87 0.37
C THR A 210 19.01 -11.17 0.60
N ILE A 211 20.03 -11.89 1.08
CA ILE A 211 21.41 -11.38 1.24
C ILE A 211 21.98 -11.01 -0.13
N ALA A 212 21.79 -11.82 -1.15
CA ALA A 212 22.25 -11.53 -2.50
C ALA A 212 21.63 -10.22 -3.04
N LEU A 213 20.33 -9.99 -2.82
CA LEU A 213 19.69 -8.72 -3.18
C LEU A 213 20.24 -7.54 -2.37
N TYR A 214 20.48 -7.71 -1.07
CA TYR A 214 21.09 -6.67 -0.24
C TYR A 214 22.51 -6.28 -0.73
N ASN A 215 23.28 -7.23 -1.23
CA ASN A 215 24.62 -7.00 -1.77
C ASN A 215 24.62 -6.22 -3.10
N ARG A 216 23.49 -6.10 -3.78
CA ARG A 216 23.33 -5.21 -4.96
C ARG A 216 23.31 -3.73 -4.59
N LEU A 217 23.07 -3.39 -3.32
CA LEU A 217 23.02 -2.01 -2.85
C LEU A 217 24.41 -1.42 -2.83
N ASN A 218 24.53 -0.14 -3.22
CA ASN A 218 25.73 0.68 -2.95
C ASN A 218 25.77 1.13 -1.49
N ASP A 219 26.89 1.77 -1.06
CA ASP A 219 27.10 2.15 0.33
C ASP A 219 26.09 3.20 0.83
N GLU A 220 25.68 4.14 -0.02
CA GLU A 220 24.66 5.14 0.28
C GLU A 220 23.29 4.50 0.52
N GLN A 221 22.88 3.56 -0.35
CA GLN A 221 21.64 2.81 -0.21
C GLN A 221 21.64 1.92 1.06
N LYS A 222 22.78 1.33 1.39
CA LYS A 222 22.95 0.53 2.63
C LYS A 222 22.84 1.40 3.88
N SER A 223 23.40 2.62 3.87
CA SER A 223 23.27 3.54 5.01
C SER A 223 21.82 4.01 5.19
N SER A 224 21.14 4.43 4.11
CA SER A 224 19.73 4.85 4.17
C SER A 224 18.77 3.75 4.61
N SER A 225 19.12 2.48 4.41
CA SER A 225 18.34 1.34 4.91
C SER A 225 18.47 1.10 6.41
N LYS A 226 19.55 1.60 7.06
CA LYS A 226 19.78 1.48 8.51
C LYS A 226 19.03 2.55 9.31
N ASP A 227 18.84 3.73 8.74
CA ASP A 227 18.21 4.88 9.41
C ASP A 227 16.68 4.77 9.49
N LYS A 228 16.09 3.78 8.83
CA LYS A 228 14.63 3.49 8.84
C LYS A 228 14.20 2.41 9.86
N LYS A 229 15.06 2.14 10.87
CA LYS A 229 14.75 1.19 11.96
C LYS A 229 14.14 1.86 13.17
#